data_d2b55c0a1fb9ae91adc1acb1d302d264
#
_entry.id   d2b55c0a1fb9ae91adc1acb1d302d264
#
_cell.length_a   1.000
_cell.length_b   1.000
_cell.length_c   1.000
_cell.angle_alpha   90.00
_cell.angle_beta   90.00
_cell.angle_gamma   90.00
#
_symmetry.space_group_name_H-M   'P 1'
#
loop_
_entity.id
_entity.type
_entity.pdbx_description
1 polymer ?
#
loop_
_entity_poly.entity_id
_entity_poly.type
_entity_poly.pdbx_seq_one_letter_code
_entity_poly.pdbx_strand_id
1 'polypeptide(L)'
;MFGNLQPQAPDKILALMGEFRADTRQGKIDLGVGVYKDPTGLTPVMRAVKEAERRIWETETTKAYTALTGEPAYLQALSSMVLADARDDARTAMLSTVGGTGAIRQAFEMARMGNPDLTVHVSDPTWPNHVSMLKFMGVPYVEYRYFDAETRGVDFEGMKADIARAKKGDLVLLHGCCHNPTGANL
;
A
#
# COMPACT_ATOMS: atom_id res chain seq x y z
N MET A 1 5.01 -32.13 10.53
CA MET A 1 5.03 -30.69 10.81
C MET A 1 4.40 -29.90 9.67
N PHE A 2 4.75 -30.13 8.40
CA PHE A 2 4.24 -29.36 7.25
C PHE A 2 3.02 -29.99 6.54
N GLY A 3 2.55 -31.15 6.97
CA GLY A 3 1.44 -31.87 6.32
C GLY A 3 0.07 -31.17 6.36
N ASN A 4 -0.08 -30.15 7.21
CA ASN A 4 -1.30 -29.36 7.31
C ASN A 4 -1.27 -28.07 6.46
N LEU A 5 -0.13 -27.81 5.77
CA LEU A 5 -0.05 -26.66 4.89
C LEU A 5 -0.83 -26.94 3.61
N GLN A 6 -1.71 -26.01 3.26
CA GLN A 6 -2.42 -26.04 2.00
C GLN A 6 -1.63 -25.25 0.94
N PRO A 7 -1.53 -25.77 -0.29
CA PRO A 7 -0.95 -25.01 -1.39
C PRO A 7 -1.70 -23.69 -1.57
N GLN A 8 -0.97 -22.60 -1.67
CA GLN A 8 -1.56 -21.31 -2.03
C GLN A 8 -1.90 -21.30 -3.52
N ALA A 9 -3.01 -20.65 -3.88
CA ALA A 9 -3.32 -20.42 -5.28
C ALA A 9 -2.21 -19.59 -5.94
N PRO A 10 -1.86 -19.86 -7.21
CA PRO A 10 -0.90 -19.04 -7.94
C PRO A 10 -1.28 -17.57 -7.91
N ASP A 11 -0.29 -16.69 -7.81
CA ASP A 11 -0.51 -15.25 -7.91
C ASP A 11 -1.04 -14.91 -9.32
N LYS A 12 -2.26 -14.40 -9.39
CA LYS A 12 -2.94 -14.09 -10.65
C LYS A 12 -2.23 -13.00 -11.46
N ILE A 13 -1.56 -12.08 -10.80
CA ILE A 13 -0.81 -10.99 -11.45
C ILE A 13 0.45 -11.54 -12.11
N LEU A 14 1.17 -12.41 -11.41
CA LEU A 14 2.35 -13.08 -11.99
C LEU A 14 1.98 -13.99 -13.15
N ALA A 15 0.86 -14.70 -13.06
CA ALA A 15 0.33 -15.51 -14.16
C ALA A 15 0.00 -14.64 -15.39
N LEU A 16 -0.71 -13.52 -15.19
CA LEU A 16 -1.05 -12.56 -16.25
C LEU A 16 0.21 -11.96 -16.91
N MET A 17 1.25 -11.65 -16.13
CA MET A 17 2.53 -11.21 -16.67
C MET A 17 3.19 -12.27 -17.56
N GLY A 18 3.07 -13.55 -17.20
CA GLY A 18 3.53 -14.68 -18.00
C GLY A 18 2.79 -14.76 -19.34
N GLU A 19 1.47 -14.68 -19.31
CA GLU A 19 0.60 -14.67 -20.50
C GLU A 19 0.92 -13.49 -21.41
N PHE A 20 1.08 -12.28 -20.86
CA PHE A 20 1.47 -11.10 -21.64
C PHE A 20 2.82 -11.28 -22.33
N ARG A 21 3.81 -11.88 -21.67
CA ARG A 21 5.11 -12.15 -22.28
C ARG A 21 5.02 -13.18 -23.41
N ALA A 22 4.20 -14.21 -23.23
CA ALA A 22 3.99 -15.26 -24.22
C ALA A 22 3.15 -14.81 -25.43
N ASP A 23 2.36 -13.75 -25.29
CA ASP A 23 1.53 -13.20 -26.36
C ASP A 23 2.41 -12.56 -27.46
N THR A 24 2.27 -13.01 -28.69
CA THR A 24 3.05 -12.55 -29.84
C THR A 24 2.36 -11.45 -30.65
N ARG A 25 1.13 -11.06 -30.28
CA ARG A 25 0.38 -10.03 -31.00
C ARG A 25 1.08 -8.67 -30.94
N GLN A 26 1.04 -7.93 -32.06
CA GLN A 26 1.52 -6.56 -32.11
C GLN A 26 0.52 -5.61 -31.45
N GLY A 27 1.03 -4.50 -30.89
CA GLY A 27 0.18 -3.45 -30.29
C GLY A 27 -0.45 -3.85 -28.94
N LYS A 28 0.00 -4.92 -28.31
CA LYS A 28 -0.44 -5.29 -26.94
C LYS A 28 0.02 -4.26 -25.93
N ILE A 29 -0.83 -4.00 -24.91
CA ILE A 29 -0.56 -3.07 -23.82
C ILE A 29 -0.55 -3.85 -22.51
N ASP A 30 0.52 -3.69 -21.73
CA ASP A 30 0.66 -4.31 -20.42
C ASP A 30 0.00 -3.43 -19.35
N LEU A 31 -1.12 -3.90 -18.82
CA LEU A 31 -1.85 -3.28 -17.71
C LEU A 31 -1.79 -4.12 -16.43
N GLY A 32 -0.96 -5.17 -16.41
CA GLY A 32 -0.93 -6.17 -15.34
C GLY A 32 -0.32 -5.68 -14.03
N VAL A 33 0.58 -4.70 -14.09
CA VAL A 33 1.27 -4.17 -12.90
C VAL A 33 1.24 -2.65 -12.93
N GLY A 34 0.88 -2.03 -11.80
CA GLY A 34 0.89 -0.58 -11.63
C GLY A 34 2.32 -0.02 -11.51
N VAL A 35 3.05 -0.04 -12.61
CA VAL A 35 4.42 0.49 -12.73
C VAL A 35 4.46 1.51 -13.86
N TYR A 36 5.05 2.68 -13.61
CA TYR A 36 5.28 3.66 -14.66
C TYR A 36 6.16 3.05 -15.77
N LYS A 37 5.74 3.23 -17.01
CA LYS A 37 6.53 2.90 -18.20
C LYS A 37 6.63 4.13 -19.09
N ASP A 38 7.82 4.38 -19.60
CA ASP A 38 8.04 5.42 -20.61
C ASP A 38 7.52 4.98 -22.00
N PRO A 39 7.56 5.84 -23.02
CA PRO A 39 7.12 5.50 -24.37
C PRO A 39 7.87 4.32 -25.01
N THR A 40 9.03 3.94 -24.49
CA THR A 40 9.80 2.78 -24.94
C THR A 40 9.45 1.48 -24.20
N GLY A 41 8.55 1.56 -23.21
CA GLY A 41 8.14 0.44 -22.36
C GLY A 41 9.08 0.13 -21.19
N LEU A 42 10.06 0.99 -20.93
CA LEU A 42 11.00 0.85 -19.81
C LEU A 42 10.47 1.57 -18.57
N THR A 43 10.82 1.04 -17.40
CA THR A 43 10.69 1.73 -16.11
C THR A 43 12.01 2.41 -15.79
N PRO A 44 12.17 3.71 -16.09
CA PRO A 44 13.46 4.38 -15.93
C PRO A 44 13.76 4.62 -14.45
N VAL A 45 15.03 4.51 -14.09
CA VAL A 45 15.50 4.97 -12.78
C VAL A 45 15.64 6.50 -12.81
N MET A 46 14.98 7.18 -11.86
CA MET A 46 15.06 8.65 -11.77
C MET A 46 16.49 9.13 -11.56
N ARG A 47 16.87 10.23 -12.20
CA ARG A 47 18.20 10.83 -12.06
C ARG A 47 18.55 11.18 -10.60
N ALA A 48 17.55 11.65 -9.83
CA ALA A 48 17.74 11.94 -8.41
C ALA A 48 18.08 10.67 -7.61
N VAL A 49 17.48 9.52 -7.94
CA VAL A 49 17.81 8.23 -7.30
C VAL A 49 19.24 7.82 -7.64
N LYS A 50 19.62 7.90 -8.91
CA LYS A 50 21.01 7.59 -9.33
C LYS A 50 22.05 8.47 -8.64
N GLU A 51 21.77 9.73 -8.50
CA GLU A 51 22.67 10.66 -7.80
C GLU A 51 22.73 10.36 -6.29
N ALA A 52 21.60 10.01 -5.66
CA ALA A 52 21.59 9.59 -4.27
C ALA A 52 22.40 8.30 -4.03
N GLU A 53 22.22 7.28 -4.91
CA GLU A 53 23.01 6.04 -4.88
C GLU A 53 24.52 6.32 -4.97
N ARG A 54 24.94 7.22 -5.90
CA ARG A 54 26.34 7.62 -6.05
C ARG A 54 26.89 8.25 -4.77
N ARG A 55 26.14 9.20 -4.18
CA ARG A 55 26.55 9.85 -2.92
C ARG A 55 26.69 8.87 -1.78
N ILE A 56 25.73 7.96 -1.63
CA ILE A 56 25.78 6.91 -0.60
C ILE A 56 27.05 6.06 -0.81
N TRP A 57 27.29 5.60 -2.02
CA TRP A 57 28.46 4.79 -2.33
C TRP A 57 29.80 5.52 -2.02
N GLU A 58 29.87 6.82 -2.28
CA GLU A 58 31.09 7.62 -2.05
C GLU A 58 31.31 7.97 -0.56
N THR A 59 30.23 8.14 0.21
CA THR A 59 30.32 8.69 1.57
C THR A 59 30.10 7.67 2.68
N GLU A 60 29.42 6.55 2.38
CA GLU A 60 29.11 5.54 3.39
C GLU A 60 30.37 4.75 3.76
N THR A 61 30.73 4.81 5.03
CA THR A 61 31.96 4.18 5.55
C THR A 61 31.68 2.98 6.47
N THR A 62 30.40 2.71 6.78
CA THR A 62 30.02 1.63 7.71
C THR A 62 28.68 1.01 7.34
N LYS A 63 28.49 -0.26 7.68
CA LYS A 63 27.26 -1.05 7.58
C LYS A 63 26.84 -1.56 8.96
N ALA A 64 26.63 -0.66 9.88
CA ALA A 64 26.16 -0.99 11.22
C ALA A 64 24.64 -1.25 11.25
N TYR A 65 24.14 -1.75 12.37
CA TYR A 65 22.70 -1.86 12.61
C TYR A 65 22.07 -0.46 12.63
N THR A 66 20.88 -0.34 12.00
CA THR A 66 20.04 0.85 12.11
C THR A 66 19.27 0.85 13.44
N ALA A 67 18.71 2.00 13.83
CA ALA A 67 17.78 2.06 14.95
C ALA A 67 16.52 1.22 14.69
N LEU A 68 15.85 0.77 15.76
CA LEU A 68 14.62 -0.05 15.65
C LEU A 68 13.52 0.63 14.84
N THR A 69 13.43 1.96 14.90
CA THR A 69 12.47 2.73 14.13
C THR A 69 12.95 3.07 12.70
N GLY A 70 14.19 2.79 12.38
CA GLY A 70 14.83 3.13 11.11
C GLY A 70 15.81 4.30 11.24
N GLU A 71 16.40 4.70 10.11
CA GLU A 71 17.38 5.79 10.06
C GLU A 71 16.70 7.16 10.31
N PRO A 72 17.10 7.93 11.34
CA PRO A 72 16.43 9.19 11.66
C PRO A 72 16.42 10.21 10.51
N ALA A 73 17.50 10.33 9.76
CA ALA A 73 17.59 11.26 8.63
C ALA A 73 16.58 10.89 7.52
N TYR A 74 16.41 9.59 7.24
CA TYR A 74 15.40 9.10 6.31
C TYR A 74 13.97 9.42 6.78
N LEU A 75 13.65 9.13 8.04
CA LEU A 75 12.33 9.39 8.62
C LEU A 75 11.98 10.88 8.56
N GLN A 76 12.93 11.75 8.92
CA GLN A 76 12.75 13.19 8.87
C GLN A 76 12.52 13.69 7.43
N ALA A 77 13.35 13.26 6.48
CA ALA A 77 13.22 13.66 5.08
C ALA A 77 11.89 13.22 4.48
N LEU A 78 11.50 11.95 4.73
CA LEU A 78 10.25 11.40 4.21
C LEU A 78 9.03 12.08 4.81
N SER A 79 9.00 12.29 6.12
CA SER A 79 7.87 12.96 6.78
C SER A 79 7.73 14.42 6.33
N SER A 80 8.83 15.14 6.15
CA SER A 80 8.80 16.50 5.61
C SER A 80 8.26 16.54 4.18
N MET A 81 8.63 15.55 3.37
CA MET A 81 8.13 15.45 2.00
C MET A 81 6.64 15.11 1.93
N VAL A 82 6.16 14.19 2.79
CA VAL A 82 4.78 13.67 2.74
C VAL A 82 3.80 14.61 3.44
N LEU A 83 4.18 15.14 4.61
CA LEU A 83 3.29 15.95 5.45
C LEU A 83 3.43 17.45 5.18
N ALA A 84 4.55 17.88 4.59
CA ALA A 84 4.83 19.29 4.31
C ALA A 84 4.45 20.21 5.51
N ASP A 85 3.62 21.22 5.27
CA ASP A 85 3.16 22.16 6.30
C ASP A 85 2.18 21.57 7.32
N ALA A 86 1.62 20.38 7.06
CA ALA A 86 0.75 19.67 8.00
C ALA A 86 1.52 18.90 9.08
N ARG A 87 2.85 18.87 8.98
CA ARG A 87 3.68 18.16 9.94
C ARG A 87 3.66 18.84 11.32
N ASP A 88 3.29 18.07 12.33
CA ASP A 88 3.35 18.44 13.73
C ASP A 88 4.19 17.40 14.49
N ASP A 89 5.40 17.75 14.89
CA ASP A 89 6.34 16.83 15.53
C ASP A 89 5.83 16.29 16.86
N ALA A 90 4.98 17.03 17.58
CA ALA A 90 4.38 16.57 18.83
C ALA A 90 3.30 15.48 18.61
N ARG A 91 2.77 15.37 17.40
CA ARG A 91 1.70 14.43 17.02
C ARG A 91 2.12 13.40 15.98
N THR A 92 3.37 13.43 15.53
CA THR A 92 3.88 12.56 14.45
C THR A 92 4.85 11.54 15.01
N ALA A 93 4.49 10.26 14.91
CA ALA A 93 5.41 9.17 15.15
C ALA A 93 5.77 8.51 13.81
N MET A 94 7.03 8.11 13.66
CA MET A 94 7.55 7.58 12.40
C MET A 94 8.33 6.30 12.63
N LEU A 95 8.16 5.36 11.73
CA LEU A 95 8.99 4.18 11.70
C LEU A 95 9.18 3.67 10.26
N SER A 96 10.33 3.09 10.00
CA SER A 96 10.66 2.44 8.74
C SER A 96 10.13 1.02 8.72
N THR A 97 9.59 0.60 7.58
CA THR A 97 8.99 -0.73 7.41
C THR A 97 9.47 -1.40 6.12
N VAL A 98 9.23 -2.70 5.98
CA VAL A 98 9.51 -3.44 4.74
C VAL A 98 8.40 -3.15 3.73
N GLY A 99 8.51 -2.01 3.05
CA GLY A 99 7.55 -1.56 2.05
C GLY A 99 6.16 -1.25 2.62
N GLY A 100 5.20 -0.94 1.72
CA GLY A 100 3.83 -0.62 2.11
C GLY A 100 3.09 -1.78 2.77
N THR A 101 3.35 -3.01 2.37
CA THR A 101 2.79 -4.21 3.02
C THR A 101 3.19 -4.29 4.48
N GLY A 102 4.47 -4.06 4.79
CA GLY A 102 4.97 -4.02 6.17
C GLY A 102 4.34 -2.88 6.96
N ALA A 103 4.18 -1.71 6.37
CA ALA A 103 3.55 -0.55 6.99
C ALA A 103 2.10 -0.83 7.40
N ILE A 104 1.29 -1.34 6.46
CA ILE A 104 -0.12 -1.64 6.71
C ILE A 104 -0.27 -2.76 7.73
N ARG A 105 0.56 -3.80 7.64
CA ARG A 105 0.57 -4.89 8.64
C ARG A 105 0.81 -4.36 10.05
N GLN A 106 1.80 -3.51 10.23
CA GLN A 106 2.11 -2.91 11.54
C GLN A 106 0.99 -1.98 12.01
N ALA A 107 0.37 -1.20 11.11
CA ALA A 107 -0.77 -0.36 11.45
C ALA A 107 -1.96 -1.19 11.96
N PHE A 108 -2.28 -2.31 11.32
CA PHE A 108 -3.34 -3.21 11.78
C PHE A 108 -3.01 -3.86 13.12
N GLU A 109 -1.77 -4.29 13.32
CA GLU A 109 -1.33 -4.85 14.61
C GLU A 109 -1.45 -3.82 15.74
N MET A 110 -0.98 -2.60 15.51
CA MET A 110 -1.05 -1.53 16.49
C MET A 110 -2.52 -1.15 16.81
N ALA A 111 -3.38 -1.07 15.80
CA ALA A 111 -4.80 -0.80 16.01
C ALA A 111 -5.45 -1.91 16.85
N ARG A 112 -5.12 -3.18 16.57
CA ARG A 112 -5.62 -4.32 17.34
C ARG A 112 -5.09 -4.35 18.77
N MET A 113 -3.87 -3.91 19.01
CA MET A 113 -3.35 -3.73 20.39
C MET A 113 -4.13 -2.67 21.15
N GLY A 114 -4.60 -1.62 20.47
CA GLY A 114 -5.43 -0.57 21.06
C GLY A 114 -6.89 -0.98 21.26
N ASN A 115 -7.43 -1.80 20.36
CA ASN A 115 -8.78 -2.37 20.44
C ASN A 115 -8.80 -3.81 19.89
N PRO A 116 -8.75 -4.84 20.73
CA PRO A 116 -8.76 -6.24 20.29
C PRO A 116 -10.00 -6.65 19.47
N ASP A 117 -11.13 -5.97 19.68
CA ASP A 117 -12.43 -6.26 19.05
C ASP A 117 -12.72 -5.35 17.84
N LEU A 118 -11.72 -4.63 17.33
CA LEU A 118 -11.91 -3.72 16.21
C LEU A 118 -12.38 -4.45 14.95
N THR A 119 -13.20 -3.76 14.17
CA THR A 119 -13.48 -4.11 12.78
C THR A 119 -12.78 -3.12 11.86
N VAL A 120 -12.20 -3.61 10.76
CA VAL A 120 -11.56 -2.76 9.75
C VAL A 120 -12.53 -2.54 8.59
N HIS A 121 -12.81 -1.27 8.29
CA HIS A 121 -13.62 -0.89 7.14
C HIS A 121 -12.69 -0.60 5.95
N VAL A 122 -12.89 -1.31 4.83
CA VAL A 122 -12.10 -1.17 3.60
C VAL A 122 -13.01 -0.78 2.43
N SER A 123 -12.49 -0.12 1.43
CA SER A 123 -13.28 0.24 0.24
C SER A 123 -13.64 -0.99 -0.61
N ASP A 124 -14.77 -0.92 -1.31
CA ASP A 124 -15.12 -1.86 -2.36
C ASP A 124 -15.04 -1.15 -3.74
N PRO A 125 -14.11 -1.59 -4.61
CA PRO A 125 -13.01 -2.53 -4.38
C PRO A 125 -11.87 -1.93 -3.55
N THR A 126 -10.96 -2.78 -3.09
CA THR A 126 -9.72 -2.38 -2.42
C THR A 126 -8.52 -3.19 -2.93
N TRP A 127 -7.31 -2.77 -2.59
CA TRP A 127 -6.12 -3.56 -2.89
C TRP A 127 -6.19 -4.95 -2.22
N PRO A 128 -6.07 -6.06 -2.98
CA PRO A 128 -6.30 -7.41 -2.45
C PRO A 128 -5.47 -7.76 -1.21
N ASN A 129 -4.27 -7.16 -1.07
CA ASN A 129 -3.43 -7.41 0.10
C ASN A 129 -4.04 -6.90 1.41
N HIS A 130 -4.88 -5.87 1.40
CA HIS A 130 -5.57 -5.43 2.61
C HIS A 130 -6.41 -6.57 3.19
N VAL A 131 -7.28 -7.14 2.36
CA VAL A 131 -8.15 -8.24 2.75
C VAL A 131 -7.35 -9.50 3.09
N SER A 132 -6.29 -9.80 2.32
CA SER A 132 -5.43 -10.96 2.58
C SER A 132 -4.74 -10.88 3.94
N MET A 133 -4.23 -9.70 4.31
CA MET A 133 -3.61 -9.48 5.62
C MET A 133 -4.64 -9.60 6.75
N LEU A 134 -5.81 -8.98 6.62
CA LEU A 134 -6.87 -9.05 7.63
C LEU A 134 -7.35 -10.49 7.86
N LYS A 135 -7.56 -11.25 6.78
CA LYS A 135 -7.90 -12.68 6.86
C LYS A 135 -6.82 -13.49 7.56
N PHE A 136 -5.56 -13.29 7.20
CA PHE A 136 -4.43 -13.98 7.82
C PHE A 136 -4.30 -13.66 9.32
N MET A 137 -4.57 -12.42 9.69
CA MET A 137 -4.52 -11.94 11.08
C MET A 137 -5.75 -12.34 11.90
N GLY A 138 -6.81 -12.86 11.27
CA GLY A 138 -8.09 -13.12 11.90
C GLY A 138 -8.81 -11.84 12.37
N VAL A 139 -8.59 -10.71 11.69
CA VAL A 139 -9.23 -9.43 11.99
C VAL A 139 -10.51 -9.29 11.15
N PRO A 140 -11.67 -9.05 11.78
CA PRO A 140 -12.92 -8.79 11.06
C PRO A 140 -12.80 -7.56 10.16
N TYR A 141 -13.41 -7.62 8.99
CA TYR A 141 -13.49 -6.47 8.10
C TYR A 141 -14.87 -6.36 7.45
N VAL A 142 -15.22 -5.14 7.06
CA VAL A 142 -16.43 -4.78 6.34
C VAL A 142 -16.06 -3.92 5.15
N GLU A 143 -16.67 -4.19 4.00
CA GLU A 143 -16.49 -3.38 2.80
C GLU A 143 -17.49 -2.24 2.78
N TYR A 144 -17.01 -1.00 2.51
CA TYR A 144 -17.86 0.16 2.27
C TYR A 144 -17.88 0.52 0.79
N ARG A 145 -19.01 1.01 0.31
CA ARG A 145 -19.15 1.48 -1.07
C ARG A 145 -18.16 2.60 -1.36
N TYR A 146 -17.49 2.50 -2.48
CA TYR A 146 -16.53 3.51 -2.90
C TYR A 146 -16.63 3.83 -4.38
N PHE A 147 -16.66 2.82 -5.26
CA PHE A 147 -16.59 3.00 -6.70
C PHE A 147 -17.95 2.84 -7.35
N ASP A 148 -18.33 3.84 -8.13
CA ASP A 148 -19.49 3.79 -9.01
C ASP A 148 -19.04 3.43 -10.45
N ALA A 149 -19.42 2.25 -10.91
CA ALA A 149 -19.05 1.74 -12.22
C ALA A 149 -19.72 2.49 -13.39
N GLU A 150 -20.87 3.12 -13.18
CA GLU A 150 -21.59 3.87 -14.22
C GLU A 150 -20.91 5.21 -14.47
N THR A 151 -20.63 5.96 -13.43
CA THR A 151 -19.96 7.27 -13.53
C THR A 151 -18.45 7.16 -13.58
N ARG A 152 -17.88 5.99 -13.23
CA ARG A 152 -16.44 5.75 -13.02
C ARG A 152 -15.82 6.67 -11.98
N GLY A 153 -16.63 7.16 -11.07
CA GLY A 153 -16.28 8.06 -9.98
C GLY A 153 -16.41 7.40 -8.61
N VAL A 154 -16.50 8.25 -7.59
CA VAL A 154 -16.71 7.81 -6.21
C VAL A 154 -18.19 7.93 -5.86
N ASP A 155 -18.80 6.84 -5.35
CA ASP A 155 -20.10 6.88 -4.66
C ASP A 155 -19.91 7.50 -3.27
N PHE A 156 -19.75 8.81 -3.21
CA PHE A 156 -19.43 9.53 -1.98
C PHE A 156 -20.54 9.42 -0.94
N GLU A 157 -21.80 9.47 -1.35
CA GLU A 157 -22.94 9.37 -0.42
C GLU A 157 -23.07 7.94 0.13
N GLY A 158 -22.87 6.93 -0.72
CA GLY A 158 -22.80 5.54 -0.29
C GLY A 158 -21.65 5.28 0.68
N MET A 159 -20.45 5.79 0.36
CA MET A 159 -19.28 5.72 1.23
C MET A 159 -19.56 6.32 2.61
N LYS A 160 -20.10 7.54 2.67
CA LYS A 160 -20.46 8.21 3.93
C LYS A 160 -21.48 7.41 4.74
N ALA A 161 -22.52 6.92 4.08
CA ALA A 161 -23.58 6.15 4.74
C ALA A 161 -23.06 4.83 5.34
N ASP A 162 -22.13 4.17 4.66
CA ASP A 162 -21.54 2.92 5.14
C ASP A 162 -20.51 3.16 6.25
N ILE A 163 -19.64 4.14 6.11
CA ILE A 163 -18.65 4.51 7.15
C ILE A 163 -19.34 5.02 8.43
N ALA A 164 -20.50 5.69 8.31
CA ALA A 164 -21.26 6.13 9.48
C ALA A 164 -21.77 4.98 10.37
N ARG A 165 -21.72 3.73 9.90
CA ARG A 165 -22.05 2.53 10.68
C ARG A 165 -20.89 1.99 11.49
N ALA A 166 -19.67 2.52 11.27
CA ALA A 166 -18.49 2.12 12.04
C ALA A 166 -18.68 2.47 13.52
N LYS A 167 -18.23 1.57 14.37
CA LYS A 167 -18.32 1.73 15.81
C LYS A 167 -17.11 2.50 16.34
N LYS A 168 -17.26 3.09 17.51
CA LYS A 168 -16.11 3.69 18.21
C LYS A 168 -15.03 2.65 18.42
N GLY A 169 -13.83 2.92 17.92
CA GLY A 169 -12.68 2.03 18.01
C GLY A 169 -12.48 1.15 16.79
N ASP A 170 -13.38 1.17 15.80
CA ASP A 170 -13.13 0.57 14.50
C ASP A 170 -12.09 1.37 13.70
N LEU A 171 -11.47 0.72 12.74
CA LEU A 171 -10.49 1.32 11.83
C LEU A 171 -11.11 1.51 10.45
N VAL A 172 -11.06 2.73 9.92
CA VAL A 172 -11.42 2.99 8.53
C VAL A 172 -10.14 3.19 7.71
N LEU A 173 -9.95 2.33 6.71
CA LEU A 173 -8.82 2.41 5.80
C LEU A 173 -9.21 3.25 4.59
N LEU A 174 -8.55 4.39 4.44
CA LEU A 174 -8.70 5.29 3.30
C LEU A 174 -7.42 5.28 2.45
N HIS A 175 -7.57 5.46 1.13
CA HIS A 175 -6.44 5.61 0.23
C HIS A 175 -6.15 7.10 0.05
N GLY A 176 -5.05 7.58 0.60
CA GLY A 176 -4.73 9.00 0.69
C GLY A 176 -4.39 9.68 -0.64
N CYS A 177 -3.95 8.90 -1.63
CA CYS A 177 -3.75 9.30 -3.01
C CYS A 177 -3.80 8.06 -3.91
N CYS A 178 -4.28 8.22 -5.16
CA CYS A 178 -4.32 7.16 -6.15
C CYS A 178 -4.99 5.88 -5.63
N HIS A 179 -6.31 5.90 -5.49
CA HIS A 179 -7.06 4.75 -5.01
C HIS A 179 -6.73 3.47 -5.82
N ASN A 180 -6.32 2.41 -5.14
CA ASN A 180 -5.98 1.12 -5.76
C ASN A 180 -7.14 0.11 -5.55
N PRO A 181 -7.82 -0.41 -6.61
CA PRO A 181 -7.38 -0.38 -8.01
C PRO A 181 -8.07 0.66 -8.91
N THR A 182 -9.02 1.44 -8.43
CA THR A 182 -9.93 2.18 -9.31
C THR A 182 -9.34 3.45 -9.93
N GLY A 183 -8.35 4.07 -9.26
CA GLY A 183 -7.84 5.39 -9.64
C GLY A 183 -8.84 6.54 -9.42
N ALA A 184 -10.06 6.26 -8.92
CA ALA A 184 -11.03 7.29 -8.60
C ALA A 184 -10.62 8.05 -7.32
N ASN A 185 -10.71 9.36 -7.34
CA ASN A 185 -10.34 10.24 -6.23
C ASN A 185 -11.57 10.95 -5.66
N LEU A 186 -11.53 11.19 -4.34
CA LEU A 186 -12.52 12.01 -3.62
C LEU A 186 -12.44 13.47 -4.06
#